data_bc10dbdaabe34bbd1a2cfd90c528c86e
#
_entry.id   bc10dbdaabe34bbd1a2cfd90c528c86e
#
_cell.length_a   1.000
_cell.length_b   1.000
_cell.length_c   1.000
_cell.angle_alpha   90.00
_cell.angle_beta   90.00
_cell.angle_gamma   90.00
#
_symmetry.space_group_name_H-M   'P 1'
#
loop_
_entity.id
_entity.type
_entity.pdbx_description
1 polymer ?
#
loop_
_entity_poly.entity_id
_entity_poly.type
_entity_poly.pdbx_seq_one_letter_code
_entity_poly.pdbx_strand_id
1 'polypeptide(L)'
;GTQGFQGLQGVQGVEGVSSGDTFEYLYSSTITSGDPGDGNLRFNASNIEISTEIYLDHKDDNGADLSEYYAFVDEYGSPGNKGFVKIQARDNANNFYIFKLSEIDLQSAGSTGWSKIVLSETVAVGSGFFDTQEVFLSFGLAGIQGVQGNQGLQGNQGLQGLQGNQG
;
A
#
# COMPACT_ATOMS: atom_id res chain seq x y z
N GLY A 1 -31.74 -3.99 -39.59
CA GLY A 1 -31.52 -2.96 -38.59
C GLY A 1 -30.02 -2.71 -38.36
N THR A 2 -29.66 -1.50 -38.01
CA THR A 2 -28.29 -1.18 -37.62
C THR A 2 -28.06 -1.63 -36.17
N GLN A 3 -26.93 -2.28 -35.94
CA GLN A 3 -26.50 -2.63 -34.58
C GLN A 3 -26.13 -1.35 -33.82
N GLY A 4 -26.60 -1.22 -32.58
CA GLY A 4 -26.25 -0.09 -31.73
C GLY A 4 -24.75 -0.03 -31.44
N PHE A 5 -24.21 1.16 -31.20
CA PHE A 5 -22.80 1.33 -30.84
C PHE A 5 -22.53 0.66 -29.49
N GLN A 6 -21.39 -0.03 -29.40
CA GLN A 6 -20.92 -0.57 -28.16
C GLN A 6 -20.56 0.60 -27.23
N GLY A 7 -20.94 0.52 -25.95
CA GLY A 7 -20.57 1.52 -24.95
C GLY A 7 -19.06 1.66 -24.83
N LEU A 8 -18.58 2.86 -24.50
CA LEU A 8 -17.19 3.11 -24.27
C LEU A 8 -16.74 2.33 -23.01
N GLN A 9 -15.56 1.74 -23.11
CA GLN A 9 -14.93 1.10 -21.96
C GLN A 9 -14.65 2.17 -20.89
N GLY A 10 -14.91 1.85 -19.61
CA GLY A 10 -14.57 2.73 -18.51
C GLY A 10 -13.09 3.06 -18.51
N VAL A 11 -12.75 4.27 -18.07
CA VAL A 11 -11.34 4.67 -17.88
C VAL A 11 -10.70 3.75 -16.85
N GLN A 12 -9.48 3.32 -17.16
CA GLN A 12 -8.64 2.57 -16.22
C GLN A 12 -8.42 3.42 -14.97
N GLY A 13 -8.48 2.81 -13.78
CA GLY A 13 -8.17 3.49 -12.54
C GLY A 13 -6.75 4.07 -12.58
N VAL A 14 -6.55 5.15 -11.84
CA VAL A 14 -5.22 5.76 -11.68
C VAL A 14 -4.28 4.69 -11.13
N GLU A 15 -3.10 4.55 -11.73
CA GLU A 15 -2.04 3.74 -11.14
C GLU A 15 -1.79 4.21 -9.71
N GLY A 16 -1.56 3.25 -8.80
CA GLY A 16 -1.24 3.57 -7.42
C GLY A 16 -0.09 4.54 -7.35
N VAL A 17 -0.16 5.48 -6.43
CA VAL A 17 0.95 6.39 -6.16
C VAL A 17 2.11 5.52 -5.67
N SER A 18 3.01 5.17 -6.58
CA SER A 18 4.32 4.65 -6.20
C SER A 18 5.05 5.82 -5.56
N SER A 19 5.00 5.91 -4.24
CA SER A 19 5.91 6.80 -3.55
C SER A 19 7.29 6.15 -3.62
N GLY A 20 8.20 6.72 -4.35
CA GLY A 20 9.61 6.39 -4.26
C GLY A 20 10.24 6.87 -2.95
N ASP A 21 9.40 7.18 -1.95
CA ASP A 21 9.81 7.74 -0.68
C ASP A 21 10.49 6.67 0.17
N THR A 22 11.69 6.98 0.57
CA THR A 22 12.51 6.15 1.44
C THR A 22 12.84 6.94 2.70
N PHE A 23 12.54 6.35 3.83
CA PHE A 23 12.77 6.93 5.15
C PHE A 23 13.86 6.16 5.89
N GLU A 24 14.66 6.86 6.69
CA GLU A 24 15.73 6.26 7.46
C GLU A 24 15.28 6.02 8.90
N TYR A 25 15.53 4.80 9.39
CA TYR A 25 15.21 4.40 10.77
C TYR A 25 16.36 3.62 11.38
N LEU A 26 16.40 3.60 12.70
CA LEU A 26 17.22 2.65 13.45
C LEU A 26 16.37 1.43 13.81
N TYR A 27 16.86 0.26 13.48
CA TYR A 27 16.22 -0.99 13.87
C TYR A 27 16.43 -1.27 15.35
N SER A 28 15.36 -1.55 16.09
CA SER A 28 15.41 -2.05 17.45
C SER A 28 15.09 -3.54 17.49
N SER A 29 15.94 -4.32 18.13
CA SER A 29 15.74 -5.76 18.30
C SER A 29 14.68 -6.13 19.35
N THR A 30 14.13 -5.13 20.05
CA THR A 30 13.02 -5.31 20.99
C THR A 30 11.75 -5.68 20.23
N ILE A 31 10.99 -6.64 20.75
CA ILE A 31 9.74 -7.13 20.11
C ILE A 31 8.46 -6.70 20.82
N THR A 32 8.58 -5.87 21.86
CA THR A 32 7.43 -5.41 22.65
C THR A 32 6.56 -4.45 21.86
N SER A 33 5.24 -4.64 21.90
CA SER A 33 4.28 -3.70 21.33
C SER A 33 4.36 -2.34 22.05
N GLY A 34 4.29 -1.26 21.28
CA GLY A 34 4.30 0.09 21.80
C GLY A 34 5.21 1.02 21.00
N ASP A 35 5.34 2.24 21.49
CA ASP A 35 6.22 3.25 20.92
C ASP A 35 7.66 2.75 20.87
N PRO A 36 8.30 2.70 19.70
CA PRO A 36 9.68 2.23 19.59
C PRO A 36 10.72 3.29 20.02
N GLY A 37 10.29 4.54 20.28
CA GLY A 37 11.14 5.69 20.53
C GLY A 37 11.57 6.41 19.26
N ASP A 38 11.94 7.69 19.43
CA ASP A 38 12.28 8.61 18.33
C ASP A 38 13.26 7.96 17.34
N GLY A 39 12.87 7.98 16.05
CA GLY A 39 13.70 7.48 14.95
C GLY A 39 13.84 5.96 14.85
N ASN A 40 13.11 5.20 15.66
CA ASN A 40 13.22 3.74 15.68
C ASN A 40 12.04 3.04 15.00
N LEU A 41 12.33 1.86 14.47
CA LEU A 41 11.34 0.85 14.11
C LEU A 41 11.70 -0.50 14.73
N ARG A 42 10.69 -1.32 14.98
CA ARG A 42 10.87 -2.70 15.47
C ARG A 42 9.74 -3.62 15.00
N PHE A 43 10.03 -4.89 14.97
CA PHE A 43 9.06 -5.93 14.63
C PHE A 43 8.45 -6.55 15.89
N ASN A 44 7.31 -7.22 15.73
CA ASN A 44 6.67 -7.95 16.83
C ASN A 44 7.24 -9.37 17.07
N ALA A 45 8.24 -9.78 16.30
CA ALA A 45 8.89 -11.08 16.43
C ALA A 45 10.41 -10.97 16.22
N SER A 46 11.19 -11.75 16.95
CA SER A 46 12.65 -11.82 16.78
C SER A 46 13.07 -12.46 15.45
N ASN A 47 12.29 -13.42 14.95
CA ASN A 47 12.38 -13.86 13.57
C ASN A 47 11.53 -12.93 12.70
N ILE A 48 12.19 -12.02 11.98
CA ILE A 48 11.53 -11.00 11.16
C ILE A 48 10.62 -11.61 10.09
N GLU A 49 10.97 -12.77 9.54
CA GLU A 49 10.20 -13.46 8.50
C GLU A 49 8.75 -13.74 8.91
N ILE A 50 8.53 -14.06 10.18
CA ILE A 50 7.20 -14.39 10.70
C ILE A 50 6.49 -13.21 11.35
N SER A 51 7.05 -12.00 11.25
CA SER A 51 6.44 -10.81 11.84
C SER A 51 5.13 -10.46 11.13
N THR A 52 4.15 -10.08 11.93
CA THR A 52 2.83 -9.62 11.48
C THR A 52 2.61 -8.14 11.75
N GLU A 53 3.50 -7.50 12.50
CA GLU A 53 3.43 -6.08 12.84
C GLU A 53 4.82 -5.44 12.86
N ILE A 54 4.85 -4.17 12.46
CA ILE A 54 5.98 -3.26 12.66
C ILE A 54 5.50 -2.10 13.51
N TYR A 55 6.26 -1.73 14.53
CA TYR A 55 6.04 -0.53 15.33
C TYR A 55 7.01 0.54 14.87
N LEU A 56 6.51 1.72 14.58
CA LEU A 56 7.19 2.74 13.82
C LEU A 56 6.99 4.11 14.46
N ASP A 57 8.06 4.78 14.83
CA ASP A 57 7.96 6.17 15.29
C ASP A 57 7.56 7.10 14.15
N HIS A 58 6.84 8.19 14.46
CA HIS A 58 6.45 9.17 13.44
C HIS A 58 7.60 10.04 12.98
N LYS A 59 8.68 10.12 13.73
CA LYS A 59 9.93 10.70 13.25
C LYS A 59 10.84 9.63 12.70
N ASP A 60 11.50 9.93 11.58
CA ASP A 60 12.59 9.11 11.10
C ASP A 60 13.89 9.41 11.89
N ASP A 61 14.96 8.68 11.61
CA ASP A 61 16.26 8.87 12.30
C ASP A 61 16.89 10.25 12.02
N ASN A 62 16.46 10.95 10.97
CA ASN A 62 16.86 12.31 10.66
C ASN A 62 15.99 13.37 11.37
N GLY A 63 14.97 12.97 12.10
CA GLY A 63 14.06 13.84 12.82
C GLY A 63 12.93 14.42 11.96
N ALA A 64 12.75 13.91 10.73
CA ALA A 64 11.63 14.33 9.88
C ALA A 64 10.31 13.78 10.42
N ASP A 65 9.29 14.63 10.51
CA ASP A 65 7.94 14.24 10.93
C ASP A 65 7.18 13.61 9.77
N LEU A 66 6.87 12.34 9.87
CA LEU A 66 6.17 11.54 8.86
C LEU A 66 4.72 11.23 9.24
N SER A 67 4.18 11.84 10.31
CA SER A 67 2.83 11.58 10.81
C SER A 67 1.76 11.79 9.74
N GLU A 68 1.85 12.85 8.95
CA GLU A 68 0.92 13.14 7.84
C GLU A 68 1.05 12.13 6.71
N TYR A 69 2.26 11.63 6.44
CA TYR A 69 2.48 10.59 5.43
C TYR A 69 1.82 9.27 5.84
N TYR A 70 1.95 8.87 7.10
CA TYR A 70 1.30 7.64 7.60
C TYR A 70 -0.21 7.78 7.65
N ALA A 71 -0.74 8.95 8.01
CA ALA A 71 -2.17 9.24 7.94
C ALA A 71 -2.69 9.13 6.49
N PHE A 72 -1.92 9.66 5.53
CA PHE A 72 -2.24 9.52 4.11
C PHE A 72 -2.28 8.05 3.67
N VAL A 73 -1.29 7.24 4.03
CA VAL A 73 -1.27 5.81 3.69
C VAL A 73 -2.43 5.05 4.33
N ASP A 74 -2.82 5.43 5.56
CA ASP A 74 -3.97 4.85 6.24
C ASP A 74 -5.29 5.12 5.49
N GLU A 75 -5.49 6.33 5.00
CA GLU A 75 -6.70 6.70 4.25
C GLU A 75 -6.73 6.11 2.83
N TYR A 76 -5.57 5.87 2.21
CA TYR A 76 -5.47 5.42 0.82
C TYR A 76 -5.40 3.90 0.71
N GLY A 77 -5.88 3.42 -0.43
CA GLY A 77 -5.92 2.00 -0.72
C GLY A 77 -7.16 1.30 -0.16
N SER A 78 -7.31 0.04 -0.50
CA SER A 78 -8.39 -0.79 0.01
C SER A 78 -8.05 -1.34 1.38
N PRO A 79 -8.99 -1.46 2.31
CA PRO A 79 -8.78 -2.17 3.56
C PRO A 79 -8.19 -3.58 3.31
N GLY A 80 -7.15 -3.93 4.05
CA GLY A 80 -6.46 -5.21 3.92
C GLY A 80 -5.47 -5.31 2.75
N ASN A 81 -5.39 -4.30 1.87
CA ASN A 81 -4.43 -4.26 0.77
C ASN A 81 -4.02 -2.82 0.44
N LYS A 82 -3.05 -2.32 1.16
CA LYS A 82 -2.47 -0.99 0.93
C LYS A 82 -1.20 -1.00 0.08
N GLY A 83 -0.71 -2.19 -0.29
CA GLY A 83 0.50 -2.36 -1.09
C GLY A 83 1.58 -3.17 -0.40
N PHE A 84 2.80 -2.69 -0.48
CA PHE A 84 3.98 -3.35 0.08
C PHE A 84 4.80 -2.39 0.92
N VAL A 85 5.48 -2.94 1.91
CA VAL A 85 6.53 -2.26 2.66
C VAL A 85 7.82 -3.04 2.53
N LYS A 86 8.92 -2.32 2.26
CA LYS A 86 10.27 -2.87 2.17
C LYS A 86 11.13 -2.26 3.25
N ILE A 87 11.84 -3.11 3.99
CA ILE A 87 12.86 -2.70 4.96
C ILE A 87 14.20 -3.27 4.49
N GLN A 88 15.20 -2.42 4.31
CA GLN A 88 16.50 -2.76 3.77
C GLN A 88 17.61 -2.23 4.66
N ALA A 89 18.63 -3.05 4.93
CA ALA A 89 19.84 -2.57 5.59
C ALA A 89 20.52 -1.48 4.75
N ARG A 90 20.93 -0.37 5.40
CA ARG A 90 21.59 0.74 4.70
C ARG A 90 22.95 0.34 4.13
N ASP A 91 23.69 -0.48 4.87
CA ASP A 91 25.03 -0.94 4.54
C ASP A 91 25.06 -2.15 3.59
N ASN A 92 23.92 -2.80 3.36
CA ASN A 92 23.82 -3.98 2.49
C ASN A 92 22.49 -4.03 1.74
N ALA A 93 22.50 -3.58 0.50
CA ALA A 93 21.31 -3.55 -0.36
C ALA A 93 20.69 -4.94 -0.64
N ASN A 94 21.45 -6.02 -0.45
CA ASN A 94 20.94 -7.38 -0.60
C ASN A 94 20.26 -7.93 0.65
N ASN A 95 20.37 -7.23 1.79
CA ASN A 95 19.70 -7.61 3.03
C ASN A 95 18.43 -6.79 3.20
N PHE A 96 17.31 -7.33 2.75
CA PHE A 96 16.00 -6.67 2.82
C PHE A 96 14.86 -7.67 3.06
N TYR A 97 13.79 -7.16 3.62
CA TYR A 97 12.51 -7.85 3.77
C TYR A 97 11.46 -7.07 3.01
N ILE A 98 10.54 -7.80 2.36
CA ILE A 98 9.34 -7.22 1.74
C ILE A 98 8.12 -7.93 2.30
N PHE A 99 7.14 -7.14 2.73
CA PHE A 99 5.87 -7.61 3.26
C PHE A 99 4.72 -6.98 2.49
N LYS A 100 3.61 -7.71 2.39
CA LYS A 100 2.33 -7.10 2.00
C LYS A 100 1.83 -6.23 3.14
N LEU A 101 1.53 -4.98 2.82
CA LEU A 101 0.98 -3.99 3.74
C LEU A 101 -0.54 -4.13 3.77
N SER A 102 -1.07 -4.56 4.90
CA SER A 102 -2.51 -4.68 5.12
C SER A 102 -3.11 -3.36 5.58
N GLU A 103 -2.55 -2.77 6.63
CA GLU A 103 -3.03 -1.52 7.22
C GLU A 103 -1.89 -0.75 7.90
N ILE A 104 -2.11 0.54 8.11
CA ILE A 104 -1.36 1.36 9.07
C ILE A 104 -2.36 1.87 10.10
N ASP A 105 -2.07 1.64 11.37
CA ASP A 105 -2.90 2.03 12.49
C ASP A 105 -2.14 3.05 13.35
N LEU A 106 -2.58 4.30 13.28
CA LEU A 106 -1.98 5.39 14.05
C LEU A 106 -2.36 5.25 15.52
N GLN A 107 -1.39 4.94 16.36
CA GLN A 107 -1.60 4.74 17.80
C GLN A 107 -1.64 6.06 18.58
N SER A 108 -0.96 7.07 18.09
CA SER A 108 -1.00 8.43 18.64
C SER A 108 -0.71 9.46 17.54
N ALA A 109 -1.18 10.69 17.75
CA ALA A 109 -1.09 11.74 16.75
C ALA A 109 0.19 12.56 16.85
N GLY A 110 0.55 13.21 15.74
CA GLY A 110 1.63 14.18 15.66
C GLY A 110 3.03 13.57 15.66
N SER A 111 4.01 14.42 15.68
CA SER A 111 5.43 14.06 15.53
C SER A 111 6.02 13.26 16.70
N THR A 112 5.36 13.24 17.84
CA THR A 112 5.74 12.43 19.01
C THR A 112 4.92 11.14 19.10
N GLY A 113 4.17 10.84 18.06
CA GLY A 113 3.34 9.64 17.98
C GLY A 113 4.07 8.47 17.33
N TRP A 114 3.36 7.37 17.26
CA TRP A 114 3.84 6.15 16.61
C TRP A 114 2.69 5.43 15.90
N SER A 115 3.03 4.58 14.96
CA SER A 115 2.09 3.78 14.20
C SER A 115 2.42 2.31 14.26
N LYS A 116 1.39 1.49 14.14
CA LYS A 116 1.49 0.06 13.94
C LYS A 116 1.18 -0.25 12.47
N ILE A 117 2.15 -0.82 11.79
CA ILE A 117 1.97 -1.36 10.44
C ILE A 117 1.54 -2.82 10.58
N VAL A 118 0.42 -3.19 9.97
CA VAL A 118 -0.08 -4.57 9.93
C VAL A 118 0.34 -5.24 8.63
N LEU A 119 0.98 -6.38 8.75
CA LEU A 119 1.52 -7.17 7.65
C LEU A 119 0.64 -8.40 7.41
N SER A 120 0.35 -8.72 6.15
CA SER A 120 -0.46 -9.89 5.80
C SER A 120 0.34 -11.08 5.26
N GLU A 121 1.49 -10.81 4.66
CA GLU A 121 2.32 -11.86 4.05
C GLU A 121 3.76 -11.37 3.90
N THR A 122 4.72 -12.27 4.14
CA THR A 122 6.13 -12.03 3.84
C THR A 122 6.41 -12.45 2.40
N VAL A 123 6.92 -11.52 1.59
CA VAL A 123 7.18 -11.73 0.16
C VAL A 123 8.65 -12.00 -0.11
N ALA A 124 9.55 -11.36 0.63
CA ALA A 124 10.99 -11.57 0.54
C ALA A 124 11.62 -11.55 1.92
N VAL A 125 12.64 -12.38 2.12
CA VAL A 125 13.30 -12.63 3.40
C VAL A 125 14.77 -12.22 3.29
N GLY A 126 15.21 -11.39 4.22
CA GLY A 126 16.61 -10.98 4.39
C GLY A 126 17.38 -11.90 5.34
N SER A 127 18.58 -11.48 5.70
CA SER A 127 19.49 -12.19 6.60
C SER A 127 19.41 -11.72 8.06
N GLY A 128 18.47 -10.85 8.40
CA GLY A 128 18.31 -10.25 9.72
C GLY A 128 18.98 -8.88 9.84
N PHE A 129 18.63 -8.17 10.89
CA PHE A 129 19.23 -6.90 11.26
C PHE A 129 19.82 -7.01 12.68
N PHE A 130 20.89 -6.28 12.94
CA PHE A 130 21.42 -6.15 14.30
C PHE A 130 20.83 -4.91 14.98
N ASP A 131 20.78 -4.93 16.30
CA ASP A 131 20.24 -3.81 17.09
C ASP A 131 20.98 -2.50 16.76
N THR A 132 20.23 -1.42 16.62
CA THR A 132 20.70 -0.09 16.19
C THR A 132 21.22 0.00 14.74
N GLN A 133 21.00 -1.01 13.91
CA GLN A 133 21.35 -0.93 12.49
C GLN A 133 20.49 0.11 11.79
N GLU A 134 21.13 0.95 10.97
CA GLU A 134 20.41 1.87 10.07
C GLU A 134 19.72 1.07 8.96
N VAL A 135 18.44 1.33 8.78
CA VAL A 135 17.60 0.69 7.76
C VAL A 135 16.82 1.72 6.97
N PHE A 136 16.51 1.39 5.74
CA PHE A 136 15.60 2.14 4.91
C PHE A 136 14.22 1.50 4.94
N LEU A 137 13.20 2.32 5.14
CA LEU A 137 11.79 1.95 5.03
C LEU A 137 11.23 2.57 3.76
N SER A 138 10.68 1.75 2.88
CA SER A 138 10.07 2.20 1.62
C SER A 138 8.69 1.60 1.45
N PHE A 139 7.76 2.36 0.86
CA PHE A 139 6.40 1.92 0.58
C PHE A 139 6.17 1.82 -0.93
N GLY A 140 5.52 0.73 -1.36
CA GLY A 140 4.94 0.59 -2.68
C GLY A 140 3.41 0.52 -2.52
N LEU A 141 2.72 1.65 -2.67
CA LEU A 141 1.28 1.73 -2.38
C LEU A 141 0.45 1.12 -3.51
N ALA A 142 -0.61 0.36 -3.14
CA ALA A 142 -1.59 -0.13 -4.09
C ALA A 142 -2.50 1.01 -4.55
N GLY A 143 -2.69 1.14 -5.88
CA GLY A 143 -3.64 2.10 -6.44
C GLY A 143 -5.08 1.69 -6.21
N ILE A 144 -5.97 2.67 -6.17
CA ILE A 144 -7.41 2.44 -6.18
C ILE A 144 -7.80 2.02 -7.60
N GLN A 145 -8.41 0.85 -7.74
CA GLN A 145 -8.95 0.41 -9.04
C GLN A 145 -10.10 1.33 -9.44
N GLY A 146 -10.06 1.88 -10.64
CA GLY A 146 -11.16 2.66 -11.18
C GLY A 146 -12.45 1.84 -11.29
N VAL A 147 -13.59 2.50 -11.12
CA VAL A 147 -14.89 1.88 -11.32
C VAL A 147 -15.03 1.43 -12.78
N GLN A 148 -15.55 0.24 -12.98
CA GLN A 148 -15.85 -0.25 -14.34
C GLN A 148 -16.88 0.68 -15.00
N GLY A 149 -16.61 1.11 -16.21
CA GLY A 149 -17.58 1.89 -16.99
C GLY A 149 -18.89 1.14 -17.17
N ASN A 150 -19.99 1.90 -17.19
CA ASN A 150 -21.29 1.33 -17.46
C ASN A 150 -21.33 0.70 -18.86
N GLN A 151 -21.96 -0.44 -18.97
CA GLN A 151 -22.20 -1.07 -20.28
C GLN A 151 -23.07 -0.13 -21.12
N GLY A 152 -22.69 0.12 -22.37
CA GLY A 152 -23.48 0.91 -23.29
C GLY A 152 -24.89 0.33 -23.46
N LEU A 153 -25.86 1.21 -23.65
CA LEU A 153 -27.23 0.79 -23.94
C LEU A 153 -27.25 0.01 -25.25
N GLN A 154 -28.00 -1.08 -25.27
CA GLN A 154 -28.21 -1.84 -26.48
C GLN A 154 -28.97 -0.95 -27.51
N GLY A 155 -28.45 -0.90 -28.71
CA GLY A 155 -29.13 -0.15 -29.79
C GLY A 155 -30.54 -0.65 -30.01
N ASN A 156 -31.45 0.26 -30.38
CA ASN A 156 -32.80 -0.08 -30.70
C ASN A 156 -32.85 -1.02 -31.92
N GLN A 157 -33.71 -2.01 -31.85
CA GLN A 157 -33.94 -2.90 -32.98
C GLN A 157 -34.51 -2.09 -34.15
N GLY A 158 -33.97 -2.28 -35.36
CA GLY A 158 -34.48 -1.62 -36.57
C GLY A 158 -35.96 -1.94 -36.80
N LEU A 159 -36.69 -0.97 -37.32
CA LEU A 159 -38.08 -1.17 -37.69
C LEU A 159 -38.19 -2.25 -38.76
N GLN A 160 -39.17 -3.13 -38.60
CA GLN A 160 -39.47 -4.16 -39.62
C GLN A 160 -39.96 -3.47 -40.90
N GLY A 161 -39.39 -3.84 -42.03
CA GLY A 161 -39.81 -3.31 -43.32
C GLY A 161 -41.31 -3.54 -43.57
N LEU A 162 -41.95 -2.55 -44.19
CA LEU A 162 -43.34 -2.68 -44.57
C LEU A 162 -43.53 -3.84 -45.59
N GLN A 163 -44.52 -4.64 -45.34
CA GLN A 163 -44.86 -5.72 -46.27
C GLN A 163 -45.38 -5.09 -47.60
N GLY A 164 -44.77 -5.51 -48.69
CA GLY A 164 -45.21 -5.03 -50.01
C GLY A 164 -46.72 -5.34 -50.28
N ASN A 165 -47.39 -4.38 -50.90
CA ASN A 165 -48.77 -4.60 -51.34
C ASN A 165 -48.79 -5.72 -52.37
N GLN A 166 -49.69 -6.68 -52.17
CA GLN A 166 -50.01 -7.65 -53.23
C GLN A 166 -50.79 -6.93 -54.31
N GLY A 167 -50.29 -7.02 -55.49
CA GLY A 167 -50.99 -6.51 -56.67
C GLY A 167 -52.19 -7.36 -57.10
#